data_7ed87a6e0ff860ce4b903aac9a804b15
#
_entry.id   7ed87a6e0ff860ce4b903aac9a804b15
#
_cell.length_a   1.000
_cell.length_b   1.000
_cell.length_c   1.000
_cell.angle_alpha   90.00
_cell.angle_beta   90.00
_cell.angle_gamma   90.00
#
_symmetry.space_group_name_H-M   'P 1'
#
loop_
_entity.id
_entity.type
_entity.pdbx_description
1 polymer ?
#
loop_
_entity_poly.entity_id
_entity_poly.type
_entity_poly.pdbx_seq_one_letter_code
_entity_poly.pdbx_strand_id
1 'polypeptide(L)'
;KGITSFILTKETCDLATCRQVGVGHQEDLPRIKGFRAGKKEEKMGWRASDTRELVFEDAVVPKENMLGKPGEGFINFLKTLDGGRIGIAALSLGIAEGAYLEALRYAGVRKQFGRAIGSFQGVHFQLADMAMEIEAGTHLLYHAAWLKQNGKPFKKEAAMAKLFCSELAMRVTTKAVQIFGGYGYTTEYPVERMMRDAKVCEIGEGTSEIQRIVIARQILGDIVS
;
A
#
# COMPACT_ATOMS: atom_id res chain seq x y z
N LYS A 1 -2.66 26.59 -17.72
CA LYS A 1 -3.31 25.39 -18.28
C LYS A 1 -3.14 24.28 -17.25
N GLY A 2 -4.23 23.86 -16.59
CA GLY A 2 -4.20 22.87 -15.53
C GLY A 2 -4.71 21.50 -16.02
N ILE A 3 -4.34 20.43 -15.29
CA ILE A 3 -4.86 19.09 -15.49
C ILE A 3 -6.28 19.03 -14.93
N THR A 4 -7.20 18.39 -15.66
CA THR A 4 -8.57 18.14 -15.21
C THR A 4 -8.76 16.63 -15.03
N SER A 5 -9.37 16.22 -13.91
CA SER A 5 -9.65 14.81 -13.62
C SER A 5 -11.10 14.46 -13.92
N PHE A 6 -11.30 13.26 -14.45
CA PHE A 6 -12.61 12.68 -14.76
C PHE A 6 -12.70 11.28 -14.16
N ILE A 7 -13.92 10.89 -13.79
CA ILE A 7 -14.23 9.49 -13.52
C ILE A 7 -14.55 8.82 -14.85
N LEU A 8 -13.77 7.82 -15.22
CA LEU A 8 -14.05 6.93 -16.32
C LEU A 8 -14.50 5.59 -15.75
N THR A 9 -15.72 5.23 -15.98
CA THR A 9 -16.22 3.89 -15.65
C THR A 9 -15.91 2.95 -16.82
N LYS A 10 -15.63 1.68 -16.54
CA LYS A 10 -15.41 0.65 -17.59
C LYS A 10 -16.61 0.50 -18.52
N GLU A 11 -17.74 0.97 -18.09
CA GLU A 11 -19.05 0.87 -18.71
C GLU A 11 -19.62 2.28 -18.90
N THR A 12 -20.39 2.50 -19.95
CA THR A 12 -21.04 3.81 -20.20
C THR A 12 -22.16 4.06 -19.21
N CYS A 13 -21.78 4.47 -18.02
CA CYS A 13 -22.73 4.79 -16.97
C CYS A 13 -22.46 6.23 -16.50
N ASP A 14 -23.51 7.05 -16.44
CA ASP A 14 -23.41 8.29 -15.70
C ASP A 14 -23.37 7.99 -14.19
N LEU A 15 -22.82 8.92 -13.38
CA LEU A 15 -22.71 8.73 -11.94
C LEU A 15 -24.08 8.55 -11.24
N ALA A 16 -25.17 9.03 -11.84
CA ALA A 16 -26.53 8.88 -11.30
C ALA A 16 -27.02 7.43 -11.53
N THR A 17 -26.81 6.90 -12.70
CA THR A 17 -27.16 5.51 -13.06
C THR A 17 -26.32 4.51 -12.28
N CYS A 18 -25.00 4.75 -12.10
CA CYS A 18 -24.13 3.90 -11.28
C CYS A 18 -24.55 3.82 -9.80
N ARG A 19 -25.20 4.85 -9.27
CA ARG A 19 -25.75 4.84 -7.89
C ARG A 19 -27.05 4.05 -7.77
N GLN A 20 -27.82 3.91 -8.84
CA GLN A 20 -29.09 3.19 -8.85
C GLN A 20 -28.94 1.69 -9.11
N VAL A 21 -27.92 1.29 -9.87
CA VAL A 21 -27.61 -0.11 -10.12
C VAL A 21 -26.77 -0.60 -8.96
N GLY A 22 -27.40 -1.14 -7.93
CA GLY A 22 -26.70 -1.90 -6.90
C GLY A 22 -25.76 -2.94 -7.55
N VAL A 23 -24.64 -3.26 -6.90
CA VAL A 23 -23.57 -4.16 -7.36
C VAL A 23 -24.13 -5.53 -7.79
N GLY A 24 -24.80 -5.58 -8.95
CA GLY A 24 -25.41 -6.76 -9.55
C GLY A 24 -25.07 -6.84 -11.03
N HIS A 25 -24.32 -7.87 -11.41
CA HIS A 25 -24.03 -8.32 -12.77
C HIS A 25 -23.41 -7.28 -13.73
N GLN A 26 -22.06 -7.19 -13.68
CA GLN A 26 -21.20 -6.35 -14.53
C GLN A 26 -21.17 -6.76 -16.03
N GLU A 27 -21.96 -7.74 -16.47
CA GLU A 27 -21.85 -8.32 -17.82
C GLU A 27 -22.67 -7.58 -18.88
N ASP A 28 -23.66 -6.77 -18.49
CA ASP A 28 -24.66 -6.20 -19.40
C ASP A 28 -24.51 -4.69 -19.69
N LEU A 29 -23.51 -4.00 -19.12
CA LEU A 29 -23.33 -2.57 -19.38
C LEU A 29 -22.42 -2.33 -20.60
N PRO A 30 -22.79 -1.41 -21.51
CA PRO A 30 -22.00 -1.16 -22.72
C PRO A 30 -20.62 -0.59 -22.36
N ARG A 31 -19.58 -1.18 -22.92
CA ARG A 31 -18.19 -0.74 -22.72
C ARG A 31 -17.96 0.64 -23.31
N ILE A 32 -17.17 1.48 -22.64
CA ILE A 32 -16.76 2.78 -23.19
C ILE A 32 -15.99 2.55 -24.49
N LYS A 33 -16.49 3.15 -25.56
CA LYS A 33 -15.82 3.13 -26.87
C LYS A 33 -14.48 3.89 -26.72
N GLY A 34 -13.42 3.31 -27.27
CA GLY A 34 -12.09 3.94 -27.24
C GLY A 34 -11.30 3.69 -25.96
N PHE A 35 -11.79 2.85 -25.03
CA PHE A 35 -11.04 2.42 -23.85
C PHE A 35 -10.70 0.93 -23.94
N ARG A 36 -9.46 0.58 -23.66
CA ARG A 36 -9.03 -0.80 -23.50
C ARG A 36 -7.94 -0.93 -22.43
N ALA A 37 -7.95 -2.05 -21.73
CA ALA A 37 -6.85 -2.46 -20.88
C ALA A 37 -5.80 -3.22 -21.73
N GLY A 38 -4.54 -2.91 -21.52
CA GLY A 38 -3.41 -3.61 -22.14
C GLY A 38 -3.20 -5.01 -21.56
N LYS A 39 -2.06 -5.61 -21.84
CA LYS A 39 -1.70 -6.92 -21.31
C LYS A 39 -1.51 -6.84 -19.79
N LYS A 40 -1.74 -7.96 -19.10
CA LYS A 40 -1.45 -8.08 -17.67
C LYS A 40 0.07 -8.09 -17.45
N GLU A 41 0.54 -7.24 -16.52
CA GLU A 41 1.95 -7.17 -16.16
C GLU A 41 2.36 -8.36 -15.28
N GLU A 42 3.53 -8.93 -15.56
CA GLU A 42 4.19 -9.87 -14.67
C GLU A 42 4.94 -9.11 -13.58
N LYS A 43 4.69 -9.46 -12.31
CA LYS A 43 5.21 -8.70 -11.17
C LYS A 43 5.94 -9.59 -10.18
N MET A 44 6.88 -8.99 -9.45
CA MET A 44 7.59 -9.61 -8.34
C MET A 44 6.62 -10.10 -7.24
N GLY A 45 5.72 -9.21 -6.79
CA GLY A 45 4.69 -9.44 -5.79
C GLY A 45 3.32 -8.94 -6.24
N TRP A 46 2.34 -8.99 -5.36
CA TRP A 46 0.95 -8.65 -5.64
C TRP A 46 0.42 -9.30 -6.92
N ARG A 47 0.78 -10.56 -7.15
CA ARG A 47 0.45 -11.25 -8.40
C ARG A 47 -1.05 -11.47 -8.59
N ALA A 48 -1.82 -11.46 -7.50
CA ALA A 48 -3.27 -11.53 -7.55
C ALA A 48 -3.94 -10.21 -7.99
N SER A 49 -3.24 -9.06 -7.81
CA SER A 49 -3.72 -7.76 -8.27
C SER A 49 -3.49 -7.62 -9.78
N ASP A 50 -4.54 -7.30 -10.52
CA ASP A 50 -4.46 -7.06 -11.96
C ASP A 50 -3.87 -5.67 -12.24
N THR A 51 -2.70 -5.64 -12.85
CA THR A 51 -1.98 -4.41 -13.22
C THR A 51 -1.82 -4.38 -14.73
N ARG A 52 -2.32 -3.32 -15.37
CA ARG A 52 -2.34 -3.17 -16.83
C ARG A 52 -2.13 -1.73 -17.23
N GLU A 53 -1.60 -1.54 -18.43
CA GLU A 53 -1.69 -0.26 -19.14
C GLU A 53 -3.15 0.05 -19.46
N LEU A 54 -3.53 1.32 -19.36
CA LEU A 54 -4.84 1.81 -19.78
C LEU A 54 -4.65 2.66 -21.06
N VAL A 55 -5.29 2.24 -22.13
CA VAL A 55 -5.20 2.89 -23.44
C VAL A 55 -6.51 3.59 -23.76
N PHE A 56 -6.42 4.86 -24.13
CA PHE A 56 -7.54 5.71 -24.51
C PHE A 56 -7.34 6.21 -25.93
N GLU A 57 -8.25 5.85 -26.83
CA GLU A 57 -8.25 6.22 -28.25
C GLU A 57 -9.62 6.85 -28.57
N ASP A 58 -9.67 8.16 -28.62
CA ASP A 58 -10.93 8.94 -28.81
C ASP A 58 -12.05 8.57 -27.83
N ALA A 59 -11.67 8.25 -26.59
CA ALA A 59 -12.64 7.89 -25.55
C ALA A 59 -13.43 9.13 -25.12
N VAL A 60 -14.74 9.06 -25.25
CA VAL A 60 -15.66 10.14 -24.86
C VAL A 60 -16.11 9.93 -23.42
N VAL A 61 -15.87 10.94 -22.58
CA VAL A 61 -16.27 10.95 -21.17
C VAL A 61 -17.33 12.04 -20.97
N PRO A 62 -18.49 11.74 -20.36
CA PRO A 62 -19.50 12.74 -20.06
C PRO A 62 -18.95 13.87 -19.19
N LYS A 63 -19.35 15.10 -19.47
CA LYS A 63 -18.91 16.29 -18.72
C LYS A 63 -19.27 16.20 -17.23
N GLU A 64 -20.35 15.53 -16.92
CA GLU A 64 -20.86 15.30 -15.56
C GLU A 64 -19.92 14.41 -14.72
N ASN A 65 -19.05 13.63 -15.37
CA ASN A 65 -18.04 12.79 -14.72
C ASN A 65 -16.78 13.60 -14.31
N MET A 66 -16.75 14.90 -14.55
CA MET A 66 -15.63 15.74 -14.13
C MET A 66 -15.57 15.83 -12.60
N LEU A 67 -14.39 15.62 -12.04
CA LEU A 67 -14.11 15.78 -10.62
C LEU A 67 -13.61 17.18 -10.31
N GLY A 68 -14.40 17.96 -9.57
CA GLY A 68 -14.09 19.33 -9.22
C GLY A 68 -14.21 20.28 -10.41
N LYS A 69 -13.33 21.27 -10.48
CA LYS A 69 -13.32 22.29 -11.53
C LYS A 69 -12.24 22.01 -12.59
N PRO A 70 -12.42 22.55 -13.82
CA PRO A 70 -11.37 22.48 -14.82
C PRO A 70 -10.03 23.00 -14.29
N GLY A 71 -8.95 22.24 -14.49
CA GLY A 71 -7.60 22.60 -14.05
C GLY A 71 -7.23 22.19 -12.63
N GLU A 72 -8.16 21.66 -11.81
CA GLU A 72 -7.90 21.22 -10.43
C GLU A 72 -7.46 19.73 -10.31
N GLY A 73 -7.39 19.00 -11.41
CA GLY A 73 -7.17 17.56 -11.40
C GLY A 73 -5.89 17.12 -10.69
N PHE A 74 -4.79 17.85 -10.88
CA PHE A 74 -3.53 17.53 -10.20
C PHE A 74 -3.65 17.68 -8.68
N ILE A 75 -4.31 18.76 -8.21
CA ILE A 75 -4.55 18.99 -6.78
C ILE A 75 -5.46 17.89 -6.21
N ASN A 76 -6.48 17.46 -6.97
CA ASN A 76 -7.37 16.38 -6.55
C ASN A 76 -6.63 15.06 -6.36
N PHE A 77 -5.71 14.70 -7.28
CA PHE A 77 -4.85 13.52 -7.12
C PHE A 77 -3.95 13.63 -5.89
N LEU A 78 -3.31 14.77 -5.65
CA LEU A 78 -2.47 14.96 -4.46
C LEU A 78 -3.26 14.79 -3.15
N LYS A 79 -4.49 15.34 -3.07
CA LYS A 79 -5.37 15.15 -1.91
C LYS A 79 -5.76 13.68 -1.70
N THR A 80 -6.00 12.95 -2.79
CA THR A 80 -6.29 11.51 -2.73
C THR A 80 -5.11 10.73 -2.19
N LEU A 81 -3.89 11.04 -2.66
CA LEU A 81 -2.65 10.41 -2.18
C LEU A 81 -2.40 10.66 -0.69
N ASP A 82 -2.76 11.84 -0.14
CA ASP A 82 -2.61 12.09 1.30
C ASP A 82 -3.42 11.08 2.14
N GLY A 83 -4.62 10.71 1.68
CA GLY A 83 -5.43 9.64 2.30
C GLY A 83 -4.92 8.23 2.01
N GLY A 84 -4.46 7.98 0.79
CA GLY A 84 -3.92 6.70 0.33
C GLY A 84 -2.69 6.26 1.10
N ARG A 85 -1.83 7.19 1.54
CA ARG A 85 -0.65 6.91 2.38
C ARG A 85 -1.00 6.17 3.67
N ILE A 86 -2.10 6.54 4.33
CA ILE A 86 -2.57 5.84 5.54
C ILE A 86 -2.98 4.40 5.20
N GLY A 87 -3.65 4.19 4.05
CA GLY A 87 -4.01 2.85 3.57
C GLY A 87 -2.79 1.97 3.30
N ILE A 88 -1.76 2.51 2.62
CA ILE A 88 -0.51 1.76 2.37
C ILE A 88 0.27 1.51 3.67
N ALA A 89 0.27 2.45 4.62
CA ALA A 89 0.87 2.23 5.93
C ALA A 89 0.19 1.07 6.66
N ALA A 90 -1.15 1.01 6.64
CA ALA A 90 -1.92 -0.07 7.26
C ALA A 90 -1.64 -1.43 6.60
N LEU A 91 -1.61 -1.47 5.26
CA LEU A 91 -1.29 -2.67 4.51
C LEU A 91 0.13 -3.16 4.83
N SER A 92 1.11 -2.25 4.84
CA SER A 92 2.50 -2.57 5.17
C SER A 92 2.65 -3.12 6.57
N LEU A 93 1.99 -2.50 7.54
CA LEU A 93 1.99 -2.95 8.92
C LEU A 93 1.36 -4.35 9.05
N GLY A 94 0.24 -4.61 8.37
CA GLY A 94 -0.40 -5.93 8.36
C GLY A 94 0.49 -7.02 7.75
N ILE A 95 1.26 -6.70 6.69
CA ILE A 95 2.25 -7.64 6.12
C ILE A 95 3.37 -7.91 7.13
N ALA A 96 3.89 -6.87 7.80
CA ALA A 96 4.92 -7.01 8.82
C ALA A 96 4.45 -7.88 9.99
N GLU A 97 3.25 -7.60 10.52
CA GLU A 97 2.64 -8.36 11.62
C GLU A 97 2.42 -9.83 11.24
N GLY A 98 1.85 -10.08 10.04
CA GLY A 98 1.67 -11.44 9.54
C GLY A 98 2.99 -12.22 9.43
N ALA A 99 4.04 -11.60 8.90
CA ALA A 99 5.35 -12.23 8.79
C ALA A 99 6.01 -12.47 10.16
N TYR A 100 5.84 -11.53 11.09
CA TYR A 100 6.28 -11.69 12.47
C TYR A 100 5.58 -12.87 13.17
N LEU A 101 4.26 -12.99 13.06
CA LEU A 101 3.49 -14.07 13.67
C LEU A 101 3.90 -15.44 13.11
N GLU A 102 4.14 -15.54 11.80
CA GLU A 102 4.66 -16.76 11.20
C GLU A 102 6.07 -17.11 11.72
N ALA A 103 6.97 -16.12 11.80
CA ALA A 103 8.31 -16.32 12.33
C ALA A 103 8.30 -16.71 13.81
N LEU A 104 7.45 -16.09 14.63
CA LEU A 104 7.27 -16.40 16.04
C LEU A 104 6.78 -17.85 16.23
N ARG A 105 5.75 -18.25 15.47
CA ARG A 105 5.21 -19.62 15.51
C ARG A 105 6.26 -20.64 15.09
N TYR A 106 6.99 -20.39 13.99
CA TYR A 106 8.03 -21.29 13.50
C TYR A 106 9.18 -21.40 14.49
N ALA A 107 9.62 -20.31 15.11
CA ALA A 107 10.69 -20.31 16.11
C ALA A 107 10.34 -21.13 17.36
N GLY A 108 9.04 -21.24 17.71
CA GLY A 108 8.57 -22.06 18.81
C GLY A 108 8.55 -23.57 18.52
N VAL A 109 8.34 -23.98 17.26
CA VAL A 109 8.18 -25.40 16.87
C VAL A 109 9.42 -25.99 16.23
N ARG A 110 10.20 -25.24 15.49
CA ARG A 110 11.42 -25.69 14.83
C ARG A 110 12.51 -25.97 15.86
N LYS A 111 13.07 -27.17 15.82
CA LYS A 111 14.17 -27.59 16.72
C LYS A 111 15.47 -27.74 15.98
N GLN A 112 16.55 -27.24 16.56
CA GLN A 112 17.94 -27.48 16.18
C GLN A 112 18.77 -27.55 17.47
N PHE A 113 19.86 -28.36 17.44
CA PHE A 113 20.73 -28.55 18.60
C PHE A 113 19.94 -28.97 19.88
N GLY A 114 18.89 -29.80 19.69
CA GLY A 114 18.10 -30.39 20.77
C GLY A 114 17.02 -29.48 21.37
N ARG A 115 16.85 -28.23 20.92
CA ARG A 115 15.87 -27.28 21.47
C ARG A 115 15.21 -26.40 20.40
N ALA A 116 14.10 -25.73 20.75
CA ALA A 116 13.44 -24.82 19.85
C ALA A 116 14.37 -23.67 19.46
N ILE A 117 14.36 -23.24 18.18
CA ILE A 117 15.27 -22.19 17.70
C ILE A 117 15.00 -20.83 18.36
N GLY A 118 13.77 -20.57 18.80
CA GLY A 118 13.41 -19.37 19.56
C GLY A 118 14.12 -19.26 20.92
N SER A 119 14.69 -20.34 21.45
CA SER A 119 15.49 -20.31 22.69
C SER A 119 16.90 -19.72 22.50
N PHE A 120 17.36 -19.55 21.27
CA PHE A 120 18.67 -18.96 20.98
C PHE A 120 18.58 -17.43 20.95
N GLN A 121 19.52 -16.74 21.62
CA GLN A 121 19.55 -15.27 21.69
C GLN A 121 19.54 -14.62 20.31
N GLY A 122 20.29 -15.16 19.35
CA GLY A 122 20.34 -14.64 17.98
C GLY A 122 18.97 -14.68 17.25
N VAL A 123 18.02 -15.51 17.70
CA VAL A 123 16.67 -15.58 17.14
C VAL A 123 15.69 -14.74 17.95
N HIS A 124 15.62 -14.91 19.28
CA HIS A 124 14.62 -14.16 20.05
C HIS A 124 14.91 -12.67 20.17
N PHE A 125 16.16 -12.20 20.03
CA PHE A 125 16.46 -10.78 19.92
C PHE A 125 15.87 -10.19 18.63
N GLN A 126 15.96 -10.91 17.49
CA GLN A 126 15.32 -10.46 16.26
C GLN A 126 13.80 -10.37 16.42
N LEU A 127 13.17 -11.36 17.08
CA LEU A 127 11.73 -11.34 17.32
C LEU A 127 11.33 -10.18 18.26
N ALA A 128 12.13 -9.86 19.26
CA ALA A 128 11.89 -8.71 20.14
C ALA A 128 11.97 -7.38 19.39
N ASP A 129 12.99 -7.20 18.53
CA ASP A 129 13.11 -6.02 17.67
C ASP A 129 11.91 -5.88 16.73
N MET A 130 11.50 -6.98 16.09
CA MET A 130 10.34 -6.98 15.19
C MET A 130 9.06 -6.55 15.93
N ALA A 131 8.83 -7.09 17.12
CA ALA A 131 7.65 -6.75 17.94
C ALA A 131 7.65 -5.26 18.31
N MET A 132 8.79 -4.73 18.77
CA MET A 132 8.93 -3.32 19.15
C MET A 132 8.71 -2.39 17.95
N GLU A 133 9.29 -2.70 16.80
CA GLU A 133 9.13 -1.88 15.60
C GLU A 133 7.68 -1.90 15.06
N ILE A 134 6.99 -3.05 15.16
CA ILE A 134 5.56 -3.18 14.79
C ILE A 134 4.70 -2.31 15.71
N GLU A 135 4.93 -2.34 17.02
CA GLU A 135 4.23 -1.49 17.98
C GLU A 135 4.43 0.00 17.68
N ALA A 136 5.66 0.43 17.40
CA ALA A 136 5.96 1.79 17.00
C ALA A 136 5.22 2.20 15.71
N GLY A 137 5.20 1.31 14.71
CA GLY A 137 4.46 1.51 13.45
C GLY A 137 2.96 1.64 13.67
N THR A 138 2.41 0.84 14.58
CA THR A 138 1.01 0.87 14.99
C THR A 138 0.63 2.24 15.53
N HIS A 139 1.41 2.80 16.44
CA HIS A 139 1.16 4.13 16.98
C HIS A 139 1.23 5.24 15.94
N LEU A 140 2.21 5.21 15.03
CA LEU A 140 2.31 6.17 13.93
C LEU A 140 1.08 6.11 13.01
N LEU A 141 0.67 4.91 12.64
CA LEU A 141 -0.49 4.69 11.77
C LEU A 141 -1.78 5.19 12.42
N TYR A 142 -2.07 4.75 13.65
CA TYR A 142 -3.29 5.14 14.34
C TYR A 142 -3.34 6.64 14.63
N HIS A 143 -2.20 7.27 14.92
CA HIS A 143 -2.13 8.73 15.08
C HIS A 143 -2.52 9.47 13.81
N ALA A 144 -1.97 9.05 12.64
CA ALA A 144 -2.31 9.64 11.35
C ALA A 144 -3.81 9.44 11.00
N ALA A 145 -4.33 8.24 11.26
CA ALA A 145 -5.74 7.92 11.02
C ALA A 145 -6.67 8.74 11.92
N TRP A 146 -6.33 8.90 13.21
CA TRP A 146 -7.08 9.71 14.14
C TRP A 146 -7.13 11.19 13.75
N LEU A 147 -6.00 11.76 13.32
CA LEU A 147 -5.95 13.15 12.83
C LEU A 147 -6.90 13.33 11.63
N LYS A 148 -6.85 12.42 10.65
CA LYS A 148 -7.73 12.44 9.49
C LYS A 148 -9.20 12.36 9.88
N GLN A 149 -9.55 11.41 10.77
CA GLN A 149 -10.94 11.20 11.23
C GLN A 149 -11.51 12.44 11.94
N ASN A 150 -10.65 13.18 12.65
CA ASN A 150 -11.04 14.39 13.39
C ASN A 150 -10.88 15.68 12.58
N GLY A 151 -10.70 15.60 11.27
CA GLY A 151 -10.59 16.77 10.38
C GLY A 151 -9.35 17.64 10.65
N LYS A 152 -8.34 17.10 11.31
CA LYS A 152 -7.08 17.80 11.61
C LYS A 152 -6.09 17.66 10.47
N PRO A 153 -5.11 18.58 10.31
CA PRO A 153 -4.01 18.40 9.39
C PRO A 153 -3.26 17.07 9.68
N PHE A 154 -3.11 16.24 8.66
CA PHE A 154 -2.52 14.89 8.81
C PHE A 154 -1.47 14.53 7.75
N LYS A 155 -1.18 15.44 6.82
CA LYS A 155 -0.31 15.18 5.67
C LYS A 155 1.09 14.72 6.07
N LYS A 156 1.68 15.36 7.08
CA LYS A 156 3.00 15.01 7.62
C LYS A 156 2.96 13.63 8.28
N GLU A 157 1.99 13.41 9.16
CA GLU A 157 1.83 12.17 9.91
C GLU A 157 1.49 10.98 9.00
N ALA A 158 0.68 11.19 7.98
CA ALA A 158 0.41 10.17 6.95
C ALA A 158 1.69 9.78 6.18
N ALA A 159 2.54 10.77 5.83
CA ALA A 159 3.81 10.50 5.18
C ALA A 159 4.80 9.78 6.11
N MET A 160 4.85 10.15 7.40
CA MET A 160 5.67 9.48 8.42
C MET A 160 5.22 8.03 8.62
N ALA A 161 3.92 7.80 8.78
CA ALA A 161 3.36 6.45 8.94
C ALA A 161 3.66 5.57 7.71
N LYS A 162 3.46 6.10 6.49
CA LYS A 162 3.73 5.36 5.25
C LYS A 162 5.21 5.02 5.11
N LEU A 163 6.09 5.97 5.33
CA LEU A 163 7.53 5.76 5.24
C LEU A 163 7.99 4.70 6.24
N PHE A 164 7.63 4.87 7.50
CA PHE A 164 8.06 3.96 8.57
C PHE A 164 7.52 2.55 8.35
N CYS A 165 6.20 2.39 8.14
CA CYS A 165 5.57 1.08 8.01
C CYS A 165 6.00 0.33 6.75
N SER A 166 6.23 1.01 5.61
CA SER A 166 6.68 0.35 4.38
C SER A 166 8.11 -0.17 4.49
N GLU A 167 9.03 0.62 5.07
CA GLU A 167 10.40 0.17 5.32
C GLU A 167 10.45 -0.90 6.42
N LEU A 168 9.61 -0.79 7.44
CA LEU A 168 9.43 -1.83 8.46
C LEU A 168 8.99 -3.16 7.85
N ALA A 169 8.00 -3.15 6.96
CA ALA A 169 7.52 -4.36 6.30
C ALA A 169 8.65 -5.11 5.58
N MET A 170 9.52 -4.39 4.88
CA MET A 170 10.70 -5.00 4.24
C MET A 170 11.68 -5.58 5.26
N ARG A 171 11.97 -4.85 6.35
CA ARG A 171 12.88 -5.35 7.40
C ARG A 171 12.34 -6.61 8.06
N VAL A 172 11.07 -6.57 8.48
CA VAL A 172 10.43 -7.69 9.21
C VAL A 172 10.27 -8.91 8.31
N THR A 173 9.80 -8.76 7.07
CA THR A 173 9.62 -9.90 6.16
C THR A 173 10.96 -10.53 5.78
N THR A 174 12.02 -9.74 5.60
CA THR A 174 13.38 -10.24 5.36
C THR A 174 13.91 -11.04 6.56
N LYS A 175 13.71 -10.53 7.79
CA LYS A 175 14.07 -11.25 9.02
C LYS A 175 13.24 -12.53 9.19
N ALA A 176 11.96 -12.51 8.84
CA ALA A 176 11.10 -13.69 8.89
C ALA A 176 11.62 -14.80 7.96
N VAL A 177 11.94 -14.48 6.70
CA VAL A 177 12.57 -15.43 5.76
C VAL A 177 13.86 -15.99 6.35
N GLN A 178 14.69 -15.15 6.97
CA GLN A 178 15.96 -15.58 7.60
C GLN A 178 15.73 -16.54 8.78
N ILE A 179 14.73 -16.29 9.63
CA ILE A 179 14.38 -17.17 10.76
C ILE A 179 13.91 -18.56 10.28
N PHE A 180 13.18 -18.62 9.17
CA PHE A 180 12.78 -19.86 8.53
C PHE A 180 13.96 -20.61 7.86
N GLY A 181 15.04 -19.90 7.53
CA GLY A 181 16.19 -20.46 6.82
C GLY A 181 15.79 -20.97 5.42
N GLY A 182 16.27 -22.13 5.01
CA GLY A 182 15.96 -22.70 3.68
C GLY A 182 14.46 -22.86 3.41
N TYR A 183 13.66 -23.17 4.40
CA TYR A 183 12.20 -23.25 4.27
C TYR A 183 11.55 -21.90 3.99
N GLY A 184 12.11 -20.80 4.48
CA GLY A 184 11.62 -19.44 4.16
C GLY A 184 11.86 -19.01 2.72
N TYR A 185 12.73 -19.71 2.00
CA TYR A 185 13.05 -19.46 0.59
C TYR A 185 12.19 -20.29 -0.37
N THR A 186 11.43 -21.26 0.15
CA THR A 186 10.51 -22.09 -0.64
C THR A 186 9.10 -21.55 -0.61
N THR A 187 8.30 -21.89 -1.62
CA THR A 187 6.89 -21.43 -1.72
C THR A 187 5.92 -22.18 -0.81
N GLU A 188 6.41 -23.16 -0.05
CA GLU A 188 5.61 -23.93 0.92
C GLU A 188 5.18 -23.07 2.12
N TYR A 189 5.97 -22.03 2.44
CA TYR A 189 5.71 -21.10 3.54
C TYR A 189 5.41 -19.71 3.02
N PRO A 190 4.53 -18.93 3.69
CA PRO A 190 4.05 -17.66 3.15
C PRO A 190 5.06 -16.52 3.23
N VAL A 191 6.15 -16.66 4.00
CA VAL A 191 7.06 -15.54 4.32
C VAL A 191 7.81 -15.02 3.09
N GLU A 192 8.13 -15.87 2.11
CA GLU A 192 8.76 -15.48 0.85
C GLU A 192 7.82 -14.56 0.03
N ARG A 193 6.52 -14.91 -0.01
CA ARG A 193 5.50 -14.09 -0.68
C ARG A 193 5.31 -12.77 0.03
N MET A 194 5.23 -12.79 1.37
CA MET A 194 5.10 -11.56 2.16
C MET A 194 6.25 -10.59 1.89
N MET A 195 7.50 -11.09 1.77
CA MET A 195 8.65 -10.28 1.41
C MET A 195 8.54 -9.67 0.02
N ARG A 196 8.12 -10.45 -1.00
CA ARG A 196 7.91 -9.94 -2.35
C ARG A 196 6.79 -8.90 -2.40
N ASP A 197 5.71 -9.13 -1.67
CA ASP A 197 4.55 -8.25 -1.62
C ASP A 197 4.85 -6.95 -0.85
N ALA A 198 5.69 -6.99 0.19
CA ALA A 198 6.08 -5.82 0.96
C ALA A 198 6.84 -4.77 0.12
N LYS A 199 7.61 -5.21 -0.89
CA LYS A 199 8.48 -4.30 -1.66
C LYS A 199 7.73 -3.18 -2.35
N VAL A 200 6.55 -3.44 -2.90
CA VAL A 200 5.77 -2.41 -3.58
C VAL A 200 5.28 -1.31 -2.64
N CYS A 201 5.16 -1.61 -1.35
CA CYS A 201 4.75 -0.61 -0.35
C CYS A 201 5.75 0.54 -0.19
N GLU A 202 7.04 0.32 -0.47
CA GLU A 202 8.05 1.39 -0.49
C GLU A 202 7.96 2.27 -1.74
N ILE A 203 7.31 1.78 -2.82
CA ILE A 203 7.28 2.39 -4.14
C ILE A 203 5.93 3.08 -4.41
N GLY A 204 4.82 2.37 -4.18
CA GLY A 204 3.46 2.83 -4.44
C GLY A 204 3.03 3.99 -3.53
N GLU A 205 2.05 4.80 -3.97
CA GLU A 205 1.53 5.99 -3.27
C GLU A 205 2.62 7.04 -2.94
N GLY A 206 3.65 7.10 -3.77
CA GLY A 206 4.86 7.90 -3.59
C GLY A 206 5.96 7.13 -2.87
N THR A 207 7.15 7.10 -3.48
CA THR A 207 8.30 6.34 -2.97
C THR A 207 8.72 6.82 -1.58
N SER A 208 9.58 6.04 -0.90
CA SER A 208 10.16 6.42 0.39
C SER A 208 10.87 7.79 0.32
N GLU A 209 11.50 8.12 -0.81
CA GLU A 209 12.13 9.41 -1.05
C GLU A 209 11.09 10.55 -1.14
N ILE A 210 9.97 10.30 -1.83
CA ILE A 210 8.86 11.27 -1.89
C ILE A 210 8.26 11.51 -0.51
N GLN A 211 8.13 10.47 0.33
CA GLN A 211 7.65 10.67 1.70
C GLN A 211 8.61 11.57 2.50
N ARG A 212 9.92 11.37 2.36
CA ARG A 212 10.94 12.23 3.00
C ARG A 212 10.85 13.68 2.53
N ILE A 213 10.63 13.92 1.23
CA ILE A 213 10.40 15.27 0.69
C ILE A 213 9.13 15.88 1.30
N VAL A 214 8.03 15.12 1.37
CA VAL A 214 6.78 15.62 1.98
C VAL A 214 6.98 15.98 3.45
N ILE A 215 7.63 15.13 4.22
CA ILE A 215 7.93 15.39 5.63
C ILE A 215 8.80 16.64 5.76
N ALA A 216 9.90 16.71 5.01
CA ALA A 216 10.83 17.84 5.05
C ALA A 216 10.14 19.18 4.75
N ARG A 217 9.28 19.22 3.73
CA ARG A 217 8.49 20.42 3.41
C ARG A 217 7.52 20.82 4.52
N GLN A 218 6.97 19.86 5.26
CA GLN A 218 6.06 20.17 6.36
C GLN A 218 6.77 20.70 7.62
N ILE A 219 8.04 20.35 7.82
CA ILE A 219 8.83 20.80 9.00
C ILE A 219 9.69 22.02 8.71
N LEU A 220 10.12 22.22 7.47
CA LEU A 220 11.04 23.30 7.07
C LEU A 220 10.34 24.43 6.31
N GLY A 221 9.10 24.22 5.86
CA GLY A 221 8.34 25.21 5.12
C GLY A 221 9.05 25.70 3.86
N ASP A 222 9.15 27.01 3.71
CA ASP A 222 9.70 27.68 2.52
C ASP A 222 11.22 27.48 2.32
N ILE A 223 11.91 26.88 3.31
CA ILE A 223 13.35 26.58 3.19
C ILE A 223 13.57 25.47 2.14
N VAL A 224 12.59 24.58 1.96
CA VAL A 224 12.66 23.43 1.03
C VAL A 224 11.55 23.54 0.00
N SER A 225 11.54 24.59 -0.80
CA SER A 225 10.57 24.82 -1.90
C SER A 225 11.11 24.29 -3.23
#